data_145b020311f74cb6a6392d572ad2ac02
#
_entry.id   145b020311f74cb6a6392d572ad2ac02
#
_cell.length_a   1.000
_cell.length_b   1.000
_cell.length_c   1.000
_cell.angle_alpha   90.00
_cell.angle_beta   90.00
_cell.angle_gamma   90.00
#
_symmetry.space_group_name_H-M   'P 1'
#
loop_
_entity.id
_entity.type
_entity.pdbx_description
1 polymer ?
#
loop_
_entity_poly.entity_id
_entity_poly.type
_entity_poly.pdbx_seq_one_letter_code
_entity_poly.pdbx_strand_id
1 'polypeptide(L)'
;MELGVYGRKVMIKIYGTSRCGYCKEAVNLAKKYKLEYEYKDAEDLDIYESLVNKIGKFGTVPQIFWHDKHLGGYENFATEVENTREYGQDGF
;
A
#
# COMPACT_ATOMS: atom_id res chain seq x y z
N MET A 1 7.12 -8.27 24.93
CA MET A 1 7.28 -8.11 24.48
C MET A 1 7.79 -7.57 23.46
N GLU A 2 8.75 -7.53 23.24
CA GLU A 2 9.24 -7.06 22.10
C GLU A 2 8.47 -7.47 21.01
N LEU A 3 7.72 -8.40 21.25
CA LEU A 3 6.86 -8.80 20.24
C LEU A 3 6.00 -7.70 19.76
N GLY A 4 5.61 -6.86 20.63
CA GLY A 4 4.79 -5.76 20.23
C GLY A 4 5.48 -4.88 19.24
N VAL A 5 6.75 -4.73 19.40
CA VAL A 5 7.49 -3.93 18.48
C VAL A 5 7.54 -4.56 17.13
N TYR A 6 7.84 -5.83 17.11
CA TYR A 6 7.91 -6.49 15.84
C TYR A 6 6.55 -6.70 15.26
N GLY A 7 5.58 -6.82 16.10
CA GLY A 7 4.25 -6.98 15.62
C GLY A 7 3.74 -5.78 14.90
N ARG A 8 4.42 -4.65 15.06
CA ARG A 8 4.01 -3.53 14.31
C ARG A 8 4.49 -3.59 12.95
N LYS A 9 4.25 -4.62 12.25
CA LYS A 9 4.58 -4.64 10.86
C LYS A 9 3.76 -3.63 10.13
N VAL A 10 4.39 -3.06 9.12
CA VAL A 10 3.68 -2.17 8.24
C VAL A 10 2.69 -3.00 7.45
N MET A 11 1.46 -2.54 7.37
CA MET A 11 0.46 -3.21 6.56
C MET A 11 0.08 -2.28 5.43
N ILE A 12 0.44 -2.67 4.23
CA ILE A 12 0.15 -1.90 3.03
C ILE A 12 -1.09 -2.51 2.40
N LYS A 13 -2.08 -1.68 2.09
CA LYS A 13 -3.25 -2.15 1.37
C LYS A 13 -3.23 -1.53 -0.01
N ILE A 14 -3.27 -2.36 -1.02
CA ILE A 14 -3.19 -1.92 -2.41
C ILE A 14 -4.49 -2.29 -3.09
N TYR A 15 -5.25 -1.28 -3.49
CA TYR A 15 -6.48 -1.51 -4.23
C TYR A 15 -6.17 -1.30 -5.70
N GLY A 16 -6.36 -2.33 -6.49
CA GLY A 16 -6.02 -2.24 -7.89
C GLY A 16 -6.81 -3.20 -8.73
N THR A 17 -6.46 -3.27 -10.00
CA THR A 17 -7.13 -4.17 -10.93
C THR A 17 -6.09 -5.06 -11.59
N SER A 18 -6.57 -6.10 -12.26
CA SER A 18 -5.67 -7.08 -12.84
C SER A 18 -4.92 -6.53 -14.04
N ARG A 19 -5.40 -5.44 -14.63
CA ARG A 19 -4.77 -4.89 -15.82
C ARG A 19 -3.88 -3.69 -15.54
N CYS A 20 -3.72 -3.38 -14.31
CA CYS A 20 -3.01 -2.15 -13.94
C CYS A 20 -1.52 -2.43 -13.76
N GLY A 21 -0.71 -1.83 -14.61
CA GLY A 21 0.74 -2.02 -14.49
C GLY A 21 1.30 -1.42 -13.23
N TYR A 22 0.82 -0.24 -12.85
CA TYR A 22 1.32 0.38 -11.63
C TYR A 22 0.86 -0.35 -10.38
N CYS A 23 -0.26 -1.05 -10.46
CA CYS A 23 -0.67 -1.89 -9.34
C CYS A 23 0.32 -3.01 -9.13
N LYS A 24 0.80 -3.59 -10.22
CA LYS A 24 1.81 -4.63 -10.12
C LYS A 24 3.13 -4.06 -9.60
N GLU A 25 3.46 -2.86 -10.04
CA GLU A 25 4.67 -2.22 -9.54
C GLU A 25 4.58 -1.96 -8.05
N ALA A 26 3.41 -1.60 -7.57
CA ALA A 26 3.24 -1.37 -6.14
C ALA A 26 3.45 -2.66 -5.36
N VAL A 27 2.92 -3.77 -5.86
CA VAL A 27 3.13 -5.05 -5.21
C VAL A 27 4.60 -5.41 -5.22
N ASN A 28 5.27 -5.21 -6.35
CA ASN A 28 6.68 -5.53 -6.44
C ASN A 28 7.49 -4.69 -5.49
N LEU A 29 7.13 -3.43 -5.33
CA LEU A 29 7.84 -2.56 -4.42
C LEU A 29 7.67 -3.03 -2.98
N ALA A 30 6.46 -3.41 -2.61
CA ALA A 30 6.22 -3.92 -1.27
C ALA A 30 7.05 -5.17 -1.02
N LYS A 31 7.10 -6.05 -2.01
CA LYS A 31 7.89 -7.27 -1.86
C LYS A 31 9.37 -6.95 -1.75
N LYS A 32 9.84 -6.00 -2.54
CA LYS A 32 11.24 -5.66 -2.56
C LYS A 32 11.73 -5.21 -1.19
N TYR A 33 10.90 -4.47 -0.49
CA TYR A 33 11.28 -3.97 0.83
C TYR A 33 10.71 -4.82 1.95
N LYS A 34 10.15 -5.98 1.61
CA LYS A 34 9.66 -6.94 2.59
C LYS A 34 8.58 -6.36 3.49
N LEU A 35 7.77 -5.52 2.91
CA LEU A 35 6.63 -4.95 3.60
C LEU A 35 5.46 -5.92 3.49
N GLU A 36 4.69 -6.01 4.55
CA GLU A 36 3.49 -6.82 4.48
C GLU A 36 2.43 -6.06 3.74
N TYR A 37 1.76 -6.71 2.81
CA TYR A 37 0.76 -6.03 2.02
C TYR A 37 -0.41 -6.95 1.78
N GLU A 38 -1.53 -6.32 1.47
CA GLU A 38 -2.73 -7.02 1.09
C GLU A 38 -3.22 -6.39 -0.20
N TYR A 39 -3.43 -7.21 -1.23
CA TYR A 39 -3.91 -6.71 -2.52
C TYR A 39 -5.41 -6.92 -2.58
N LYS A 40 -6.14 -5.86 -2.83
CA LYS A 40 -7.59 -5.93 -2.91
C LYS A 40 -8.01 -5.57 -4.33
N ASP A 41 -8.86 -6.44 -4.89
CA ASP A 41 -9.27 -6.29 -6.27
C ASP A 41 -10.40 -5.28 -6.37
N ALA A 42 -10.10 -4.11 -6.90
CA ALA A 42 -11.09 -3.05 -7.01
C ALA A 42 -12.11 -3.32 -8.11
N GLU A 43 -11.93 -4.39 -8.88
CA GLU A 43 -12.97 -4.81 -9.81
C GLU A 43 -14.10 -5.52 -9.09
N ASP A 44 -13.85 -5.99 -7.87
CA ASP A 44 -14.89 -6.55 -7.05
C ASP A 44 -15.77 -5.42 -6.55
N LEU A 45 -17.07 -5.53 -6.75
CA LEU A 45 -17.97 -4.44 -6.43
C LEU A 45 -17.95 -4.09 -4.95
N ASP A 46 -17.93 -5.09 -4.09
CA ASP A 46 -17.90 -4.82 -2.66
C ASP A 46 -16.65 -4.08 -2.26
N ILE A 47 -15.53 -4.46 -2.82
CA ILE A 47 -14.26 -3.80 -2.53
C ILE A 47 -14.28 -2.39 -3.09
N TYR A 48 -14.79 -2.23 -4.29
CA TYR A 48 -14.88 -0.92 -4.90
C TYR A 48 -15.72 0.02 -4.05
N GLU A 49 -16.87 -0.45 -3.60
CA GLU A 49 -17.74 0.38 -2.78
C GLU A 49 -17.09 0.71 -1.45
N SER A 50 -16.40 -0.25 -0.87
CA SER A 50 -15.69 0.00 0.37
C SER A 50 -14.65 1.09 0.19
N LEU A 51 -13.95 1.07 -0.93
CA LEU A 51 -12.93 2.07 -1.19
C LEU A 51 -13.56 3.43 -1.41
N VAL A 52 -14.65 3.49 -2.16
CA VAL A 52 -15.34 4.76 -2.39
C VAL A 52 -15.81 5.35 -1.06
N ASN A 53 -16.27 4.49 -0.15
CA ASN A 53 -16.70 4.97 1.15
C ASN A 53 -15.55 5.55 1.96
N LYS A 54 -14.33 5.06 1.72
CA LYS A 54 -13.18 5.55 2.45
C LYS A 54 -12.62 6.84 1.88
N ILE A 55 -12.51 6.92 0.57
CA ILE A 55 -11.79 8.05 -0.02
C ILE A 55 -12.63 8.85 -1.00
N GLY A 56 -13.89 8.47 -1.20
CA GLY A 56 -14.70 9.16 -2.18
C GLY A 56 -14.42 8.62 -3.57
N LYS A 57 -14.92 9.30 -4.56
CA LYS A 57 -14.71 8.86 -5.92
C LYS A 57 -13.25 8.95 -6.29
N PHE A 58 -12.79 7.98 -7.03
CA PHE A 58 -11.43 7.99 -7.52
C PHE A 58 -11.45 7.56 -8.97
N GLY A 59 -10.50 8.05 -9.73
CA GLY A 59 -10.46 7.77 -11.15
C GLY A 59 -9.28 6.92 -11.57
N THR A 60 -8.41 6.56 -10.66
CA THR A 60 -7.22 5.83 -11.01
C THR A 60 -6.92 4.76 -9.99
N VAL A 61 -6.16 3.77 -10.39
CA VAL A 61 -5.59 2.76 -9.52
C VAL A 61 -4.11 2.70 -9.83
N PRO A 62 -3.31 2.30 -8.90
CA PRO A 62 -3.67 1.77 -7.58
C PRO A 62 -4.04 2.88 -6.60
N GLN A 63 -4.79 2.49 -5.58
CA GLN A 63 -5.02 3.36 -4.44
C GLN A 63 -4.42 2.63 -3.26
N ILE A 64 -3.46 3.25 -2.60
CA ILE A 64 -2.61 2.56 -1.65
C ILE A 64 -2.73 3.20 -0.28
N PHE A 65 -2.80 2.36 0.74
CA PHE A 65 -2.87 2.80 2.12
C PHE A 65 -1.67 2.26 2.87
N TRP A 66 -1.14 3.07 3.76
CA TRP A 66 -0.05 2.67 4.64
C TRP A 66 -0.68 2.66 6.02
N HIS A 67 -0.97 1.47 6.53
CA HIS A 67 -1.87 1.32 7.66
C HIS A 67 -3.20 1.97 7.29
N ASP A 68 -3.60 2.98 8.00
CA ASP A 68 -4.85 3.65 7.68
C ASP A 68 -4.66 4.94 6.91
N LYS A 69 -3.43 5.27 6.59
CA LYS A 69 -3.15 6.52 5.89
C LYS A 69 -3.26 6.31 4.39
N HIS A 70 -4.09 7.09 3.75
CA HIS A 70 -4.27 7.01 2.30
C HIS A 70 -3.13 7.74 1.62
N LEU A 71 -2.30 7.01 0.91
CA LEU A 71 -1.18 7.61 0.20
C LEU A 71 -1.54 8.05 -1.20
N GLY A 72 -2.41 7.33 -1.85
CA GLY A 72 -2.76 7.63 -3.24
C GLY A 72 -2.15 6.61 -4.17
N GLY A 73 -1.50 7.07 -5.22
CA GLY A 73 -1.01 6.17 -6.25
C GLY A 73 0.37 5.63 -5.99
N TYR A 74 0.91 5.01 -7.02
CA TYR A 74 2.20 4.35 -6.90
C TYR A 74 3.31 5.33 -6.53
N GLU A 75 3.33 6.52 -7.14
CA GLU A 75 4.40 7.46 -6.87
C GLU A 75 4.43 7.89 -5.43
N ASN A 76 3.25 8.12 -4.87
CA ASN A 76 3.21 8.50 -3.46
C ASN A 76 3.66 7.37 -2.57
N PHE A 77 3.29 6.15 -2.95
CA PHE A 77 3.73 4.98 -2.21
C PHE A 77 5.25 4.85 -2.27
N ALA A 78 5.82 5.02 -3.45
CA ALA A 78 7.25 4.90 -3.63
C ALA A 78 7.98 5.96 -2.80
N THR A 79 7.45 7.17 -2.77
CA THR A 79 8.07 8.23 -1.99
C THR A 79 8.03 7.89 -0.51
N GLU A 80 6.91 7.36 -0.04
CA GLU A 80 6.80 7.00 1.36
C GLU A 80 7.77 5.88 1.72
N VAL A 81 7.91 4.90 0.85
CA VAL A 81 8.84 3.81 1.07
C VAL A 81 10.26 4.33 1.13
N GLU A 82 10.61 5.25 0.24
CA GLU A 82 11.94 5.79 0.23
C GLU A 82 12.26 6.51 1.53
N ASN A 83 11.30 7.29 2.02
CA ASN A 83 11.52 7.99 3.27
C ASN A 83 11.70 7.02 4.43
N THR A 84 10.88 5.98 4.46
CA THR A 84 10.98 4.99 5.52
C THR A 84 12.27 4.21 5.41
N ARG A 85 12.68 3.94 4.18
CA ARG A 85 13.89 3.18 3.96
C ARG A 85 15.10 3.93 4.49
N GLU A 86 15.08 5.24 4.40
CA GLU A 86 16.19 6.00 4.91
C GLU A 86 16.36 5.78 6.39
N TYR A 87 15.24 5.76 7.11
CA TYR A 87 15.32 5.47 8.52
C TYR A 87 15.84 4.07 8.75
N GLY A 88 15.38 3.14 7.94
CA GLY A 88 15.82 1.79 8.08
C GLY A 88 17.29 1.65 7.83
N GLN A 89 17.80 2.40 6.86
CA GLN A 89 19.20 2.34 6.57
C GLN A 89 20.02 2.88 7.70
N ASP A 90 19.53 3.91 8.32
CA ASP A 90 20.25 4.45 9.43
C ASP A 90 20.33 3.46 10.55
N GLY A 91 19.41 2.55 10.61
CA GLY A 91 19.42 1.55 11.64
C GLY A 91 20.46 0.49 11.42
N PHE A 92 21.10 0.50 10.29
CA PHE A 92 22.12 -0.51 10.03
C PHE A 92 23.39 -0.23 10.76
#